data_4e72ae1e18e9f13d1e1f0b1cd433080f
#
_entry.id   4e72ae1e18e9f13d1e1f0b1cd433080f
#
_cell.length_a   1.000
_cell.length_b   1.000
_cell.length_c   1.000
_cell.angle_alpha   90.00
_cell.angle_beta   90.00
_cell.angle_gamma   90.00
#
_symmetry.space_group_name_H-M   'P 1'
#
loop_
_entity.id
_entity.type
_entity.pdbx_description
1 polymer ?
#
loop_
_entity_poly.entity_id
_entity_poly.type
_entity_poly.pdbx_seq_one_letter_code
_entity_poly.pdbx_strand_id
1 'polypeptide(L)'
;MISSELKAIVESIVFASEEEITSKQIKEIVDTSGLRITVSEIEETVKALNEEYKTEGRAFEIMNIAGGFSFATRKDFSRFVGKLYEEKQKKKLSQSAIETLSIIAYKQPITRNEIEFVRGVNVDYIVNSLLERDMITIHGRADSPGRPIPVSYTHLTLPTILRV
;
A
#
# COMPACT_ATOMS: atom_id res chain seq x y z
N MET A 1 -15.35 32.46 15.36
CA MET A 1 -13.94 32.09 15.68
C MET A 1 -13.93 30.57 15.88
N ILE A 2 -13.19 29.82 15.03
CA ILE A 2 -13.10 28.36 15.13
C ILE A 2 -12.39 28.04 16.45
N SER A 3 -12.96 27.15 17.27
CA SER A 3 -12.36 26.80 18.56
C SER A 3 -11.13 25.93 18.37
N SER A 4 -10.14 26.05 19.24
CA SER A 4 -8.96 25.19 19.24
C SER A 4 -9.33 23.71 19.42
N GLU A 5 -10.39 23.45 20.19
CA GLU A 5 -10.93 22.11 20.41
C GLU A 5 -11.49 21.50 19.11
N LEU A 6 -12.27 22.28 18.33
CA LEU A 6 -12.80 21.79 17.04
C LEU A 6 -11.68 21.47 16.04
N LYS A 7 -10.62 22.29 16.01
CA LYS A 7 -9.44 22.01 15.18
C LYS A 7 -8.81 20.67 15.55
N ALA A 8 -8.55 20.44 16.83
CA ALA A 8 -7.94 19.20 17.31
C ALA A 8 -8.82 17.97 17.02
N ILE A 9 -10.15 18.10 17.14
CA ILE A 9 -11.11 17.03 16.82
C ILE A 9 -11.06 16.69 15.33
N VAL A 10 -11.21 17.68 14.45
CA VAL A 10 -11.19 17.46 13.00
C VAL A 10 -9.84 16.90 12.54
N GLU A 11 -8.74 17.46 13.04
CA GLU A 11 -7.39 17.00 12.78
C GLU A 11 -7.21 15.52 13.16
N SER A 12 -7.63 15.14 14.38
CA SER A 12 -7.48 13.77 14.87
C SER A 12 -8.31 12.77 14.06
N ILE A 13 -9.53 13.13 13.64
CA ILE A 13 -10.39 12.26 12.83
C ILE A 13 -9.77 12.04 11.46
N VAL A 14 -9.32 13.10 10.78
CA VAL A 14 -8.68 12.98 9.47
C VAL A 14 -7.36 12.21 9.56
N PHE A 15 -6.59 12.40 10.65
CA PHE A 15 -5.33 11.68 10.86
C PHE A 15 -5.52 10.18 11.11
N ALA A 16 -6.57 9.82 11.85
CA ALA A 16 -6.87 8.43 12.19
C ALA A 16 -7.57 7.66 11.05
N SER A 17 -8.06 8.37 10.04
CA SER A 17 -8.76 7.73 8.90
C SER A 17 -7.77 7.04 7.97
N GLU A 18 -8.04 5.77 7.65
CA GLU A 18 -7.24 4.99 6.68
C GLU A 18 -7.55 5.36 5.23
N GLU A 19 -8.79 5.84 4.99
CA GLU A 19 -9.28 6.28 3.68
C GLU A 19 -9.73 7.75 3.77
N GLU A 20 -10.03 8.35 2.60
CA GLU A 20 -10.53 9.72 2.53
C GLU A 20 -11.87 9.84 3.27
N ILE A 21 -11.93 10.75 4.25
CA ILE A 21 -13.12 10.99 5.06
C ILE A 21 -13.86 12.26 4.64
N THR A 22 -15.14 12.14 4.35
CA THR A 22 -15.96 13.26 3.91
C THR A 22 -16.39 14.19 5.07
N SER A 23 -16.66 15.47 4.77
CA SER A 23 -17.23 16.42 5.76
C SER A 23 -18.49 15.89 6.42
N LYS A 24 -19.31 15.13 5.69
CA LYS A 24 -20.53 14.52 6.25
C LYS A 24 -20.23 13.46 7.29
N GLN A 25 -19.27 12.58 7.01
CA GLN A 25 -18.85 11.54 7.95
C GLN A 25 -18.21 12.14 9.20
N ILE A 26 -17.35 13.18 9.05
CA ILE A 26 -16.80 13.92 10.19
C ILE A 26 -17.92 14.51 11.05
N LYS A 27 -18.92 15.14 10.40
CA LYS A 27 -20.08 15.70 11.09
C LYS A 27 -20.82 14.63 11.90
N GLU A 28 -21.11 13.48 11.31
CA GLU A 28 -21.81 12.37 11.98
C GLU A 28 -21.05 11.88 13.22
N ILE A 29 -19.73 11.73 13.12
CA ILE A 29 -18.87 11.32 14.24
C ILE A 29 -18.93 12.34 15.38
N VAL A 30 -18.82 13.64 15.06
CA VAL A 30 -18.83 14.71 16.05
C VAL A 30 -20.20 14.88 16.68
N ASP A 31 -21.29 14.81 15.90
CA ASP A 31 -22.67 14.88 16.40
C ASP A 31 -22.97 13.74 17.39
N THR A 32 -22.44 12.52 17.13
CA THR A 32 -22.58 11.37 18.04
C THR A 32 -21.86 11.59 19.37
N SER A 33 -20.83 12.43 19.38
CA SER A 33 -20.10 12.80 20.60
C SER A 33 -20.76 13.95 21.41
N GLY A 34 -21.93 14.44 20.95
CA GLY A 34 -22.70 15.46 21.63
C GLY A 34 -22.35 16.92 21.26
N LEU A 35 -21.38 17.10 20.36
CA LEU A 35 -21.08 18.40 19.75
C LEU A 35 -21.88 18.55 18.46
N ARG A 36 -22.41 19.75 18.20
CA ARG A 36 -23.12 20.03 16.95
C ARG A 36 -22.31 20.97 16.10
N ILE A 37 -21.97 20.50 14.88
CA ILE A 37 -21.23 21.26 13.89
C ILE A 37 -21.89 21.16 12.51
N THR A 38 -21.62 22.15 11.68
CA THR A 38 -22.03 22.16 10.28
C THR A 38 -20.92 21.70 9.35
N VAL A 39 -21.29 21.27 8.16
CA VAL A 39 -20.31 20.92 7.10
C VAL A 39 -19.40 22.12 6.77
N SER A 40 -19.98 23.34 6.72
CA SER A 40 -19.20 24.56 6.46
C SER A 40 -18.14 24.83 7.54
N GLU A 41 -18.48 24.62 8.81
CA GLU A 41 -17.50 24.77 9.90
C GLU A 41 -16.35 23.77 9.81
N ILE A 42 -16.61 22.55 9.35
CA ILE A 42 -15.56 21.54 9.11
C ILE A 42 -14.64 22.03 7.99
N GLU A 43 -15.18 22.47 6.87
CA GLU A 43 -14.40 22.94 5.72
C GLU A 43 -13.56 24.19 6.08
N GLU A 44 -14.13 25.11 6.85
CA GLU A 44 -13.42 26.28 7.36
C GLU A 44 -12.31 25.86 8.36
N THR A 45 -12.58 24.85 9.18
CA THR A 45 -11.59 24.31 10.13
C THR A 45 -10.41 23.69 9.39
N VAL A 46 -10.65 22.92 8.34
CA VAL A 46 -9.58 22.34 7.51
C VAL A 46 -8.75 23.43 6.84
N LYS A 47 -9.39 24.50 6.35
CA LYS A 47 -8.64 25.64 5.78
C LYS A 47 -7.77 26.33 6.84
N ALA A 48 -8.32 26.55 8.03
CA ALA A 48 -7.57 27.18 9.13
C ALA A 48 -6.39 26.30 9.58
N LEU A 49 -6.56 24.98 9.66
CA LEU A 49 -5.48 24.04 9.97
C LEU A 49 -4.36 24.11 8.91
N ASN A 50 -4.70 24.11 7.63
CA ASN A 50 -3.73 24.20 6.56
C ASN A 50 -2.94 25.51 6.57
N GLU A 51 -3.57 26.65 6.94
CA GLU A 51 -2.85 27.91 7.10
C GLU A 51 -1.89 27.87 8.31
N GLU A 52 -2.28 27.21 9.40
CA GLU A 52 -1.41 26.99 10.56
C GLU A 52 -0.22 26.10 10.18
N TYR A 53 -0.45 24.96 9.53
CA TYR A 53 0.62 24.07 9.06
C TYR A 53 1.60 24.78 8.13
N LYS A 54 1.08 25.64 7.25
CA LYS A 54 1.92 26.44 6.35
C LYS A 54 2.76 27.47 7.11
N THR A 55 2.17 28.14 8.08
CA THR A 55 2.85 29.16 8.90
C THR A 55 3.94 28.54 9.78
N GLU A 56 3.66 27.34 10.32
CA GLU A 56 4.60 26.57 11.13
C GLU A 56 5.66 25.82 10.29
N GLY A 57 5.57 25.86 8.97
CA GLY A 57 6.49 25.16 8.09
C GLY A 57 6.36 23.63 8.13
N ARG A 58 5.17 23.11 8.42
CA ARG A 58 4.91 21.67 8.44
C ARG A 58 5.08 21.06 7.05
N ALA A 59 5.55 19.81 6.99
CA ALA A 59 5.78 19.09 5.74
C ALA A 59 4.53 18.42 5.15
N PHE A 60 3.38 18.57 5.80
CA PHE A 60 2.11 17.94 5.45
C PHE A 60 0.97 18.98 5.40
N GLU A 61 -0.10 18.59 4.76
CA GLU A 61 -1.36 19.36 4.65
C GLU A 61 -2.55 18.40 4.53
N ILE A 62 -3.76 18.90 4.81
CA ILE A 62 -5.00 18.14 4.57
C ILE A 62 -5.49 18.47 3.16
N MET A 63 -5.50 17.47 2.28
CA MET A 63 -5.99 17.61 0.91
C MET A 63 -7.41 17.09 0.77
N ASN A 64 -8.17 17.71 -0.13
CA ASN A 64 -9.46 17.18 -0.57
C ASN A 64 -9.21 16.27 -1.78
N ILE A 65 -9.45 14.97 -1.64
CA ILE A 65 -9.25 13.95 -2.67
C ILE A 65 -10.58 13.21 -2.84
N ALA A 66 -11.09 13.14 -4.06
CA ALA A 66 -12.34 12.46 -4.39
C ALA A 66 -13.56 12.88 -3.52
N GLY A 67 -13.54 14.10 -2.97
CA GLY A 67 -14.62 14.63 -2.12
C GLY A 67 -14.46 14.32 -0.62
N GLY A 68 -13.36 13.70 -0.22
CA GLY A 68 -12.98 13.49 1.19
C GLY A 68 -11.66 14.14 1.55
N PHE A 69 -11.37 14.25 2.83
CA PHE A 69 -10.12 14.77 3.37
C PHE A 69 -9.16 13.66 3.70
N SER A 70 -7.88 13.87 3.42
CA SER A 70 -6.78 13.00 3.80
C SER A 70 -5.52 13.81 4.03
N PHE A 71 -4.64 13.36 4.92
CA PHE A 71 -3.32 13.94 5.06
C PHE A 71 -2.43 13.58 3.89
N ALA A 72 -1.73 14.56 3.37
CA ALA A 72 -0.74 14.38 2.33
C ALA A 72 0.53 15.20 2.61
N THR A 73 1.65 14.75 2.10
CA THR A 73 2.88 15.55 2.15
C THR A 73 2.82 16.65 1.11
N ARG A 74 3.31 17.83 1.48
CA ARG A 74 3.37 18.99 0.57
C ARG A 74 4.25 18.68 -0.65
N LYS A 75 3.89 19.24 -1.79
CA LYS A 75 4.58 19.04 -3.07
C LYS A 75 6.08 19.37 -3.02
N ASP A 76 6.48 20.30 -2.17
CA ASP A 76 7.87 20.71 -1.97
C ASP A 76 8.76 19.52 -1.56
N PHE A 77 8.19 18.51 -0.90
CA PHE A 77 8.89 17.32 -0.43
C PHE A 77 8.75 16.11 -1.35
N SER A 78 8.02 16.20 -2.46
CA SER A 78 7.73 15.10 -3.39
C SER A 78 9.00 14.38 -3.88
N ARG A 79 10.10 15.10 -4.08
CA ARG A 79 11.40 14.54 -4.48
C ARG A 79 11.94 13.52 -3.46
N PHE A 80 11.74 13.76 -2.17
CA PHE A 80 12.22 12.88 -1.11
C PHE A 80 11.26 11.72 -0.88
N VAL A 81 9.96 12.03 -0.85
CA VAL A 81 8.90 11.02 -0.67
C VAL A 81 8.86 10.06 -1.86
N GLY A 82 9.08 10.56 -3.09
CA GLY A 82 9.15 9.74 -4.29
C GLY A 82 10.21 8.64 -4.21
N LYS A 83 11.39 8.94 -3.67
CA LYS A 83 12.46 7.94 -3.46
C LYS A 83 12.02 6.79 -2.53
N LEU A 84 11.27 7.11 -1.47
CA LEU A 84 10.73 6.09 -0.58
C LEU A 84 9.76 5.13 -1.31
N TYR A 85 8.94 5.67 -2.22
CA TYR A 85 8.01 4.86 -3.01
C TYR A 85 8.71 4.08 -4.13
N GLU A 86 9.76 4.63 -4.74
CA GLU A 86 10.59 3.89 -5.71
C GLU A 86 11.21 2.64 -5.09
N GLU A 87 11.74 2.75 -3.87
CA GLU A 87 12.28 1.59 -3.14
C GLU A 87 11.19 0.57 -2.79
N LYS A 88 10.00 1.03 -2.38
CA LYS A 88 8.87 0.15 -2.11
C LYS A 88 8.37 -0.55 -3.39
N GLN A 89 8.35 0.15 -4.53
CA GLN A 89 7.96 -0.45 -5.82
C GLN A 89 8.97 -1.51 -6.29
N LYS A 90 10.26 -1.29 -6.10
CA LYS A 90 11.30 -2.30 -6.40
C LYS A 90 11.11 -3.59 -5.58
N LYS A 91 10.50 -3.50 -4.40
CA LYS A 91 10.18 -4.66 -3.55
C LYS A 91 8.88 -5.38 -3.92
N LYS A 92 7.99 -4.75 -4.69
CA LYS A 92 6.75 -5.40 -5.17
C LYS A 92 7.07 -6.39 -6.29
N LEU A 93 6.33 -7.50 -6.29
CA LEU A 93 6.36 -8.42 -7.41
C LEU A 93 5.59 -7.82 -8.60
N SER A 94 6.09 -8.05 -9.81
CA SER A 94 5.31 -7.75 -11.01
C SER A 94 4.09 -8.69 -11.11
N GLN A 95 3.07 -8.29 -11.84
CA GLN A 95 1.90 -9.14 -12.11
C GLN A 95 2.31 -10.51 -12.65
N SER A 96 3.24 -10.54 -13.60
CA SER A 96 3.77 -11.77 -14.19
C SER A 96 4.50 -12.64 -13.16
N ALA A 97 5.22 -12.04 -12.20
CA ALA A 97 5.86 -12.78 -11.11
C ALA A 97 4.83 -13.36 -10.13
N ILE A 98 3.75 -12.63 -9.82
CA ILE A 98 2.66 -13.13 -8.96
C ILE A 98 1.97 -14.32 -9.62
N GLU A 99 1.65 -14.25 -10.90
CA GLU A 99 1.03 -15.33 -11.65
C GLU A 99 1.92 -16.59 -11.68
N THR A 100 3.21 -16.41 -11.94
CA THR A 100 4.18 -17.52 -11.94
C THR A 100 4.32 -18.13 -10.55
N LEU A 101 4.42 -17.32 -9.52
CA LEU A 101 4.49 -17.78 -8.13
C LEU A 101 3.24 -18.55 -7.71
N SER A 102 2.05 -18.11 -8.15
CA SER A 102 0.79 -18.80 -7.89
C SER A 102 0.76 -20.20 -8.53
N ILE A 103 1.27 -20.35 -9.77
CA ILE A 103 1.39 -21.64 -10.43
C ILE A 103 2.34 -22.55 -9.66
N ILE A 104 3.51 -22.03 -9.25
CA ILE A 104 4.48 -22.80 -8.47
C ILE A 104 3.86 -23.26 -7.14
N ALA A 105 3.22 -22.36 -6.40
CA ALA A 105 2.61 -22.66 -5.09
C ALA A 105 1.52 -23.73 -5.18
N TYR A 106 0.74 -23.72 -6.27
CA TYR A 106 -0.34 -24.68 -6.47
C TYR A 106 0.12 -26.06 -6.98
N LYS A 107 1.13 -26.08 -7.87
CA LYS A 107 1.57 -27.30 -8.57
C LYS A 107 2.91 -27.87 -8.08
N GLN A 108 3.49 -27.30 -7.05
CA GLN A 108 4.80 -27.71 -6.53
C GLN A 108 4.89 -29.19 -6.12
N PRO A 109 6.04 -29.85 -6.34
CA PRO A 109 7.22 -29.34 -7.04
C PRO A 109 7.00 -29.32 -8.56
N ILE A 110 7.40 -28.23 -9.22
CA ILE A 110 7.17 -28.00 -10.66
C ILE A 110 8.45 -27.56 -11.36
N THR A 111 8.67 -28.00 -12.61
CA THR A 111 9.83 -27.64 -13.41
C THR A 111 9.57 -26.35 -14.21
N ARG A 112 10.66 -25.68 -14.67
CA ARG A 112 10.56 -24.49 -15.52
C ARG A 112 9.75 -24.75 -16.79
N ASN A 113 9.98 -25.87 -17.46
CA ASN A 113 9.27 -26.23 -18.69
C ASN A 113 7.75 -26.38 -18.46
N GLU A 114 7.36 -26.97 -17.33
CA GLU A 114 5.95 -27.09 -16.96
C GLU A 114 5.32 -25.73 -16.63
N ILE A 115 6.08 -24.82 -15.99
CA ILE A 115 5.62 -23.45 -15.74
C ILE A 115 5.45 -22.73 -17.08
N GLU A 116 6.42 -22.82 -18.01
CA GLU A 116 6.34 -22.24 -19.35
C GLU A 116 5.16 -22.78 -20.14
N PHE A 117 4.91 -24.09 -20.05
CA PHE A 117 3.77 -24.71 -20.70
C PHE A 117 2.43 -24.12 -20.23
N VAL A 118 2.31 -23.85 -18.93
CA VAL A 118 1.09 -23.23 -18.35
C VAL A 118 0.99 -21.75 -18.70
N ARG A 119 2.13 -21.04 -18.67
CA ARG A 119 2.18 -19.59 -18.91
C ARG A 119 2.12 -19.20 -20.39
N GLY A 120 2.53 -20.09 -21.27
CA GLY A 120 2.68 -19.81 -22.69
C GLY A 120 3.82 -18.85 -23.07
N VAL A 121 4.70 -18.51 -22.13
CA VAL A 121 5.83 -17.57 -22.31
C VAL A 121 7.05 -18.04 -21.55
N ASN A 122 8.25 -17.59 -21.96
CA ASN A 122 9.48 -17.86 -21.23
C ASN A 122 9.43 -17.28 -19.82
N VAL A 123 9.85 -18.08 -18.83
CA VAL A 123 9.79 -17.70 -17.41
C VAL A 123 11.16 -17.63 -16.74
N ASP A 124 12.26 -17.82 -17.46
CA ASP A 124 13.61 -17.88 -16.88
C ASP A 124 13.94 -16.66 -16.02
N TYR A 125 13.69 -15.46 -16.52
CA TYR A 125 13.93 -14.23 -15.78
C TYR A 125 13.11 -14.15 -14.49
N ILE A 126 11.84 -14.55 -14.58
CA ILE A 126 10.92 -14.49 -13.43
C ILE A 126 11.31 -15.51 -12.37
N VAL A 127 11.59 -16.74 -12.77
CA VAL A 127 12.02 -17.82 -11.86
C VAL A 127 13.32 -17.43 -11.15
N ASN A 128 14.30 -16.90 -11.86
CA ASN A 128 15.55 -16.44 -11.26
C ASN A 128 15.30 -15.28 -10.28
N SER A 129 14.46 -14.31 -10.63
CA SER A 129 14.08 -13.21 -9.72
C SER A 129 13.35 -13.69 -8.47
N LEU A 130 12.53 -14.73 -8.56
CA LEU A 130 11.85 -15.33 -7.40
C LEU A 130 12.85 -16.13 -6.53
N LEU A 131 13.84 -16.78 -7.11
CA LEU A 131 14.94 -17.44 -6.38
C LEU A 131 15.81 -16.42 -5.64
N GLU A 132 16.21 -15.33 -6.29
CA GLU A 132 17.00 -14.24 -5.67
C GLU A 132 16.28 -13.56 -4.50
N ARG A 133 14.96 -13.67 -4.45
CA ARG A 133 14.11 -13.14 -3.37
C ARG A 133 13.74 -14.19 -2.33
N ASP A 134 14.32 -15.39 -2.38
CA ASP A 134 14.03 -16.51 -1.49
C ASP A 134 12.53 -16.91 -1.44
N MET A 135 11.77 -16.60 -2.50
CA MET A 135 10.34 -16.92 -2.56
C MET A 135 10.07 -18.34 -3.05
N ILE A 136 11.04 -18.91 -3.76
CA ILE A 136 11.04 -20.29 -4.23
C ILE A 136 12.39 -20.93 -3.97
N THR A 137 12.41 -22.24 -3.83
CA THR A 137 13.62 -23.03 -3.63
C THR A 137 13.74 -24.13 -4.66
N ILE A 138 14.96 -24.59 -4.90
CA ILE A 138 15.26 -25.69 -5.82
C ILE A 138 15.20 -27.01 -5.05
N HIS A 139 14.44 -27.97 -5.55
CA HIS A 139 14.39 -29.34 -5.06
C HIS A 139 15.18 -30.27 -5.97
N GLY A 140 16.47 -30.43 -5.72
CA GLY A 140 17.29 -31.41 -6.40
C GLY A 140 17.14 -31.46 -7.92
N ARG A 141 17.33 -32.63 -8.51
CA ARG A 141 17.04 -32.93 -9.94
C ARG A 141 15.98 -34.02 -10.03
N ALA A 142 15.00 -33.82 -10.89
CA ALA A 142 13.94 -34.81 -11.10
C ALA A 142 14.54 -36.08 -11.80
N ASP A 143 13.99 -37.24 -11.46
CA ASP A 143 14.33 -38.53 -12.09
C ASP A 143 13.59 -38.73 -13.42
N SER A 144 13.65 -37.74 -14.30
CA SER A 144 13.03 -37.77 -15.62
C SER A 144 14.05 -37.45 -16.73
N PRO A 145 13.81 -37.83 -18.01
CA PRO A 145 14.70 -37.52 -19.11
C PRO A 145 15.02 -36.03 -19.16
N GLY A 146 16.35 -35.69 -19.22
CA GLY A 146 16.85 -34.33 -19.19
C GLY A 146 17.08 -33.77 -17.78
N ARG A 147 16.76 -34.51 -16.71
CA ARG A 147 16.96 -34.13 -15.29
C ARG A 147 16.62 -32.70 -14.98
N PRO A 148 15.38 -32.26 -15.28
CA PRO A 148 14.97 -30.89 -15.03
C PRO A 148 15.00 -30.58 -13.52
N ILE A 149 15.22 -29.31 -13.19
CA ILE A 149 15.35 -28.84 -11.83
C ILE A 149 13.95 -28.35 -11.36
N PRO A 150 13.26 -29.06 -10.47
CA PRO A 150 11.99 -28.62 -9.93
C PRO A 150 12.18 -27.53 -8.87
N VAL A 151 11.25 -26.61 -8.82
CA VAL A 151 11.16 -25.54 -7.83
C VAL A 151 9.91 -25.69 -6.98
N SER A 152 9.99 -25.25 -5.74
CA SER A 152 8.86 -25.17 -4.82
C SER A 152 8.80 -23.81 -4.16
N TYR A 153 7.62 -23.44 -3.72
CA TYR A 153 7.42 -22.26 -2.90
C TYR A 153 8.10 -22.43 -1.53
N THR A 154 8.89 -21.48 -1.13
CA THR A 154 9.41 -21.42 0.24
C THR A 154 8.29 -20.93 1.16
N HIS A 155 8.01 -21.63 2.26
CA HIS A 155 7.17 -21.14 3.36
C HIS A 155 7.84 -19.95 4.04
N LEU A 156 7.92 -18.83 3.37
CA LEU A 156 7.85 -17.58 4.08
C LEU A 156 6.39 -17.48 4.52
N THR A 157 6.16 -17.59 5.83
CA THR A 157 4.93 -17.04 6.41
C THR A 157 4.67 -15.76 5.68
N LEU A 158 3.55 -15.68 4.94
CA LEU A 158 3.10 -14.42 4.36
C LEU A 158 3.37 -13.38 5.45
N PRO A 159 4.26 -12.39 5.24
CA PRO A 159 4.35 -11.33 6.22
C PRO A 159 2.91 -10.85 6.31
N THR A 160 2.38 -10.84 7.51
CA THR A 160 1.06 -10.31 7.83
C THR A 160 1.11 -8.82 7.49
N ILE A 161 1.08 -8.54 6.19
CA ILE A 161 0.87 -7.21 5.62
C ILE A 161 -0.64 -7.08 5.44
N LEU A 162 -1.34 -7.33 6.53
CA LEU A 162 -2.73 -6.97 6.71
C LEU A 162 -2.96 -6.87 8.20
N ARG A 163 -2.33 -5.88 8.81
CA ARG A 163 -2.78 -5.21 10.04
C ARG A 163 -1.81 -4.05 10.31
N VAL A 164 -2.11 -2.93 9.80
CA VAL A 164 -2.34 -1.65 10.49
C VAL A 164 -3.11 -0.78 9.54
#